data_a0dd50d8043907877efe203bb13e1d68
#
_entry.id   a0dd50d8043907877efe203bb13e1d68
#
_cell.length_a   1.000
_cell.length_b   1.000
_cell.length_c   1.000
_cell.angle_alpha   90.00
_cell.angle_beta   90.00
_cell.angle_gamma   90.00
#
_symmetry.space_group_name_H-M   'P 1'
#
loop_
_entity.id
_entity.type
_entity.pdbx_description
1 polymer ?
#
loop_
_entity_poly.entity_id
_entity_poly.type
_entity_poly.pdbx_seq_one_letter_code
_entity_poly.pdbx_strand_id
1 'polypeptide(L)'
;MTNLNLNGKPPVYEPDAKRMNSSAPMMLISEISRMMNDRIQQRSSDTPALQKSARLLLMELARKDGRTQLDLVKATHLKAPTISVVLQKLEKEGYVTKRPDEYDLRATRVTLTEKGRALDEQMRKTIYEEDEVAMSNLTDSERETLVRLLSKVRNTLLESNKEERDFF
;
A
#
# COMPACT_ATOMS: atom_id res chain seq x y z
N MET A 1 -17.41 21.75 -7.84
CA MET A 1 -17.94 22.59 -6.73
C MET A 1 -17.94 21.71 -5.50
N THR A 2 -17.01 21.93 -4.57
CA THR A 2 -16.86 21.14 -3.35
C THR A 2 -17.92 21.58 -2.35
N ASN A 3 -18.85 20.69 -1.99
CA ASN A 3 -19.82 20.97 -0.92
C ASN A 3 -19.08 21.07 0.42
N LEU A 4 -18.83 22.29 0.86
CA LEU A 4 -18.35 22.58 2.20
C LEU A 4 -19.56 22.91 3.09
N ASN A 5 -19.52 22.47 4.37
CA ASN A 5 -20.51 22.87 5.35
C ASN A 5 -20.34 24.37 5.72
N LEU A 6 -21.30 24.95 6.45
CA LEU A 6 -21.33 26.36 6.83
C LEU A 6 -20.07 26.85 7.56
N ASN A 7 -19.19 25.97 8.01
CA ASN A 7 -17.92 26.27 8.69
C ASN A 7 -16.69 26.01 7.79
N GLY A 8 -16.88 25.82 6.47
CA GLY A 8 -15.78 25.58 5.53
C GLY A 8 -15.10 24.21 5.66
N LYS A 9 -15.65 23.29 6.47
CA LYS A 9 -15.15 21.92 6.61
C LYS A 9 -15.93 20.97 5.72
N PRO A 10 -15.28 19.91 5.18
CA PRO A 10 -16.00 18.87 4.48
C PRO A 10 -17.06 18.27 5.39
N PRO A 11 -18.24 17.83 4.85
CA PRO A 11 -19.29 17.24 5.65
C PRO A 11 -18.75 16.01 6.40
N VAL A 12 -18.93 16.01 7.71
CA VAL A 12 -18.66 14.81 8.52
C VAL A 12 -19.75 13.82 8.20
N TYR A 13 -19.38 12.68 7.63
CA TYR A 13 -20.31 11.57 7.42
C TYR A 13 -20.64 10.97 8.78
N GLU A 14 -21.84 11.23 9.30
CA GLU A 14 -22.39 10.49 10.44
C GLU A 14 -23.06 9.22 9.89
N PRO A 15 -22.52 8.04 10.16
CA PRO A 15 -23.19 6.80 9.74
C PRO A 15 -24.51 6.67 10.47
N ASP A 16 -25.59 6.55 9.72
CA ASP A 16 -26.91 6.21 10.28
C ASP A 16 -26.80 4.91 11.07
N ALA A 17 -26.99 4.95 12.38
CA ALA A 17 -26.85 3.83 13.30
C ALA A 17 -27.71 2.60 12.90
N LYS A 18 -28.77 2.79 12.10
CA LYS A 18 -29.60 1.72 11.53
C LYS A 18 -28.94 1.00 10.34
N ARG A 19 -27.88 1.53 9.73
CA ARG A 19 -27.12 0.92 8.63
C ARG A 19 -25.84 0.20 9.06
N MET A 20 -25.59 0.07 10.34
CA MET A 20 -24.47 -0.74 10.85
C MET A 20 -24.73 -2.23 10.65
N ASN A 21 -24.84 -2.64 9.39
CA ASN A 21 -24.76 -4.03 8.98
C ASN A 21 -23.33 -4.54 9.21
N SER A 22 -23.13 -5.82 9.42
CA SER A 22 -21.84 -6.48 9.69
C SER A 22 -20.73 -6.14 8.68
N SER A 23 -21.08 -5.61 7.51
CA SER A 23 -20.17 -5.18 6.45
C SER A 23 -19.63 -3.74 6.62
N ALA A 24 -20.19 -2.92 7.48
CA ALA A 24 -19.86 -1.49 7.59
C ALA A 24 -18.37 -1.20 7.88
N PRO A 25 -17.69 -1.91 8.81
CA PRO A 25 -16.26 -1.68 9.06
C PRO A 25 -15.39 -1.94 7.83
N MET A 26 -15.65 -2.99 7.06
CA MET A 26 -14.86 -3.34 5.87
C MET A 26 -15.13 -2.40 4.71
N MET A 27 -16.36 -1.91 4.56
CA MET A 27 -16.71 -0.88 3.59
C MET A 27 -15.98 0.43 3.90
N LEU A 28 -15.96 0.85 5.16
CA LEU A 28 -15.27 2.05 5.60
C LEU A 28 -13.75 1.94 5.39
N ILE A 29 -13.15 0.80 5.71
CA ILE A 29 -11.72 0.54 5.45
C ILE A 29 -11.42 0.64 3.94
N SER A 30 -12.29 0.09 3.09
CA SER A 30 -12.13 0.15 1.64
C SER A 30 -12.26 1.58 1.10
N GLU A 31 -13.21 2.35 1.62
CA GLU A 31 -13.40 3.75 1.27
C GLU A 31 -12.19 4.60 1.68
N ILE A 32 -11.75 4.49 2.93
CA ILE A 32 -10.55 5.17 3.44
C ILE A 32 -9.33 4.80 2.59
N SER A 33 -9.14 3.52 2.31
CA SER A 33 -8.02 3.05 1.47
C SER A 33 -8.04 3.65 0.07
N ARG A 34 -9.22 3.79 -0.55
CA ARG A 34 -9.38 4.45 -1.85
C ARG A 34 -9.02 5.93 -1.75
N MET A 35 -9.61 6.66 -0.80
CA MET A 35 -9.34 8.08 -0.59
C MET A 35 -7.86 8.36 -0.34
N MET A 36 -7.20 7.57 0.52
CA MET A 36 -5.76 7.68 0.77
C MET A 36 -4.93 7.44 -0.49
N ASN A 37 -5.27 6.43 -1.28
CA ASN A 37 -4.57 6.17 -2.55
C ASN A 37 -4.73 7.33 -3.54
N ASP A 38 -5.93 7.91 -3.65
CA ASP A 38 -6.19 9.04 -4.54
C ASP A 38 -5.39 10.28 -4.11
N ARG A 39 -5.34 10.60 -2.81
CA ARG A 39 -4.55 11.70 -2.26
C ARG A 39 -3.05 11.51 -2.51
N ILE A 40 -2.50 10.34 -2.19
CA ILE A 40 -1.10 10.01 -2.45
C ILE A 40 -0.79 10.11 -3.95
N GLN A 41 -1.70 9.65 -4.81
CA GLN A 41 -1.52 9.72 -6.27
C GLN A 41 -1.50 11.16 -6.77
N GLN A 42 -2.38 12.03 -6.28
CA GLN A 42 -2.42 13.45 -6.64
C GLN A 42 -1.14 14.18 -6.26
N ARG A 43 -0.58 13.88 -5.08
CA ARG A 43 0.70 14.47 -4.62
C ARG A 43 1.92 13.89 -5.32
N SER A 44 1.76 12.76 -5.97
CA SER A 44 2.83 12.06 -6.72
C SER A 44 2.67 12.18 -8.23
N SER A 45 1.84 13.11 -8.72
CA SER A 45 1.45 13.26 -10.12
C SER A 45 2.63 13.44 -11.09
N ASP A 46 3.75 13.99 -10.62
CA ASP A 46 4.95 14.22 -11.42
C ASP A 46 5.79 12.96 -11.67
N THR A 47 5.39 11.82 -11.08
CA THR A 47 6.12 10.57 -11.24
C THR A 47 5.17 9.45 -11.71
N PRO A 48 5.03 9.20 -13.02
CA PRO A 48 4.13 8.19 -13.59
C PRO A 48 4.39 6.76 -13.08
N ALA A 49 5.56 6.50 -12.49
CA ALA A 49 5.94 5.21 -11.89
C ALA A 49 5.11 4.84 -10.64
N LEU A 50 4.36 5.78 -10.05
CA LEU A 50 3.80 5.63 -8.71
C LEU A 50 2.38 5.07 -8.65
N GLN A 51 1.99 4.20 -9.56
CA GLN A 51 0.80 3.38 -9.37
C GLN A 51 0.93 2.54 -8.08
N LYS A 52 -0.19 2.24 -7.42
CA LYS A 52 -0.24 1.48 -6.16
C LYS A 52 0.63 0.22 -6.16
N SER A 53 0.62 -0.53 -7.27
CA SER A 53 1.44 -1.75 -7.44
C SER A 53 2.95 -1.46 -7.46
N ALA A 54 3.38 -0.35 -8.10
CA ALA A 54 4.78 0.04 -8.12
C ALA A 54 5.25 0.46 -6.72
N ARG A 55 4.43 1.24 -5.99
CA ARG A 55 4.73 1.59 -4.59
C ARG A 55 4.94 0.38 -3.71
N LEU A 56 4.05 -0.63 -3.82
CA LEU A 56 4.18 -1.86 -3.05
C LEU A 56 5.49 -2.60 -3.37
N LEU A 57 5.88 -2.68 -4.64
CA LEU A 57 7.13 -3.35 -5.04
C LEU A 57 8.36 -2.60 -4.53
N LEU A 58 8.39 -1.27 -4.65
CA LEU A 58 9.50 -0.45 -4.14
C LEU A 58 9.64 -0.58 -2.63
N MET A 59 8.52 -0.50 -1.88
CA MET A 59 8.52 -0.70 -0.43
C MET A 59 9.03 -2.08 -0.03
N GLU A 60 8.62 -3.15 -0.72
CA GLU A 60 9.09 -4.50 -0.41
C GLU A 60 10.57 -4.70 -0.75
N LEU A 61 11.07 -4.09 -1.81
CA LEU A 61 12.48 -4.08 -2.14
C LEU A 61 13.30 -3.24 -1.14
N ALA A 62 12.76 -2.11 -0.66
CA ALA A 62 13.43 -1.30 0.36
C ALA A 62 13.52 -2.03 1.72
N ARG A 63 12.55 -2.89 2.05
CA ARG A 63 12.57 -3.72 3.26
C ARG A 63 13.60 -4.85 3.18
N LYS A 64 13.68 -5.50 2.04
CA LYS A 64 14.63 -6.56 1.75
C LYS A 64 14.97 -6.53 0.27
N ASP A 65 16.15 -6.04 -0.05
CA ASP A 65 16.64 -5.93 -1.41
C ASP A 65 17.04 -7.30 -2.01
N GLY A 66 17.19 -7.36 -3.32
CA GLY A 66 17.62 -8.58 -3.99
C GLY A 66 16.58 -9.70 -3.99
N ARG A 67 15.28 -9.37 -3.95
CA ARG A 67 14.19 -10.36 -4.01
C ARG A 67 14.02 -10.90 -5.43
N THR A 68 13.63 -12.17 -5.51
CA THR A 68 13.15 -12.74 -6.77
C THR A 68 11.73 -12.26 -7.07
N GLN A 69 11.30 -12.40 -8.33
CA GLN A 69 9.92 -12.11 -8.72
C GLN A 69 8.91 -12.96 -7.94
N LEU A 70 9.25 -14.21 -7.64
CA LEU A 70 8.43 -15.11 -6.83
C LEU A 70 8.30 -14.61 -5.39
N ASP A 71 9.41 -14.10 -4.79
CA ASP A 71 9.38 -13.52 -3.46
C ASP A 71 8.47 -12.30 -3.41
N LEU A 72 8.49 -11.46 -4.46
CA LEU A 72 7.61 -10.30 -4.58
C LEU A 72 6.13 -10.70 -4.71
N VAL A 73 5.81 -11.77 -5.44
CA VAL A 73 4.45 -12.35 -5.50
C VAL A 73 3.98 -12.73 -4.10
N LYS A 74 4.81 -13.44 -3.35
CA LYS A 74 4.48 -13.89 -1.98
C LYS A 74 4.31 -12.72 -1.01
N ALA A 75 5.15 -11.69 -1.14
CA ALA A 75 5.15 -10.55 -0.23
C ALA A 75 4.01 -9.55 -0.49
N THR A 76 3.67 -9.32 -1.76
CA THR A 76 2.70 -8.29 -2.15
C THR A 76 1.30 -8.83 -2.41
N HIS A 77 1.16 -10.15 -2.56
CA HIS A 77 -0.06 -10.82 -3.01
C HIS A 77 -0.56 -10.34 -4.39
N LEU A 78 0.29 -9.67 -5.17
CA LEU A 78 0.01 -9.31 -6.55
C LEU A 78 0.19 -10.52 -7.46
N LYS A 79 -0.57 -10.56 -8.55
CA LYS A 79 -0.43 -11.61 -9.57
C LYS A 79 0.90 -11.46 -10.31
N ALA A 80 1.55 -12.58 -10.64
CA ALA A 80 2.84 -12.60 -11.32
C ALA A 80 2.89 -11.76 -12.63
N PRO A 81 1.86 -11.76 -13.49
CA PRO A 81 1.83 -10.88 -14.67
C PRO A 81 1.88 -9.39 -14.30
N THR A 82 1.15 -8.97 -13.26
CA THR A 82 1.15 -7.58 -12.78
C THR A 82 2.56 -7.18 -12.31
N ILE A 83 3.22 -8.04 -11.53
CA ILE A 83 4.58 -7.79 -11.06
C ILE A 83 5.55 -7.67 -12.23
N SER A 84 5.46 -8.58 -13.21
CA SER A 84 6.33 -8.56 -14.39
C SER A 84 6.23 -7.22 -15.14
N VAL A 85 5.02 -6.77 -15.44
CA VAL A 85 4.77 -5.49 -16.13
C VAL A 85 5.29 -4.30 -15.34
N VAL A 86 5.02 -4.26 -14.03
CA VAL A 86 5.46 -3.16 -13.18
C VAL A 86 6.97 -3.13 -13.04
N LEU A 87 7.62 -4.28 -12.85
CA LEU A 87 9.08 -4.36 -12.76
C LEU A 87 9.76 -3.96 -14.08
N GLN A 88 9.17 -4.32 -15.22
CA GLN A 88 9.68 -3.89 -16.52
C GLN A 88 9.63 -2.37 -16.68
N LYS A 89 8.54 -1.73 -16.22
CA LYS A 89 8.42 -0.28 -16.21
C LYS A 89 9.44 0.37 -15.27
N LEU A 90 9.56 -0.12 -14.03
CA LEU A 90 10.51 0.41 -13.04
C LEU A 90 11.97 0.27 -13.51
N GLU A 91 12.30 -0.83 -14.18
CA GLU A 91 13.62 -1.06 -14.78
C GLU A 91 13.90 -0.07 -15.92
N LYS A 92 12.93 0.09 -16.85
CA LYS A 92 13.04 1.06 -17.96
C LYS A 92 13.25 2.49 -17.47
N GLU A 93 12.60 2.85 -16.35
CA GLU A 93 12.74 4.17 -15.75
C GLU A 93 13.94 4.28 -14.81
N GLY A 94 14.71 3.21 -14.63
CA GLY A 94 15.96 3.18 -13.86
C GLY A 94 15.79 3.16 -12.34
N TYR A 95 14.65 2.74 -11.84
CA TYR A 95 14.38 2.59 -10.39
C TYR A 95 14.84 1.26 -9.83
N VAL A 96 14.87 0.23 -10.66
CA VAL A 96 15.36 -1.10 -10.28
C VAL A 96 16.32 -1.63 -11.33
N THR A 97 17.17 -2.57 -10.93
CA THR A 97 17.97 -3.41 -11.82
C THR A 97 17.59 -4.86 -11.65
N LYS A 98 17.75 -5.64 -12.71
CA LYS A 98 17.53 -7.09 -12.71
C LYS A 98 18.83 -7.80 -13.03
N ARG A 99 19.14 -8.85 -12.27
CA ARG A 99 20.30 -9.72 -12.50
C ARG A 99 19.89 -11.18 -12.35
N PRO A 100 20.49 -12.11 -13.09
CA PRO A 100 20.32 -13.54 -12.82
C PRO A 100 20.68 -13.84 -11.36
N ASP A 101 19.98 -14.77 -10.75
CA ASP A 101 20.33 -15.27 -9.41
C ASP A 101 21.62 -16.08 -9.51
N GLU A 102 22.50 -15.94 -8.52
CA GLU A 102 23.80 -16.63 -8.50
C GLU A 102 23.67 -18.14 -8.28
N TYR A 103 22.60 -18.59 -7.65
CA TYR A 103 22.36 -19.98 -7.28
C TYR A 103 21.33 -20.67 -8.18
N ASP A 104 20.39 -19.91 -8.76
CA ASP A 104 19.37 -20.39 -9.69
C ASP A 104 19.27 -19.45 -10.90
N LEU A 105 19.96 -19.80 -11.98
CA LEU A 105 19.97 -19.01 -13.22
C LEU A 105 18.59 -18.85 -13.88
N ARG A 106 17.58 -19.60 -13.44
CA ARG A 106 16.18 -19.44 -13.87
C ARG A 106 15.47 -18.32 -13.14
N ALA A 107 16.00 -17.92 -11.99
CA ALA A 107 15.46 -16.85 -11.18
C ALA A 107 16.16 -15.53 -11.50
N THR A 108 15.40 -14.43 -11.42
CA THR A 108 15.92 -13.08 -11.60
C THR A 108 15.77 -12.32 -10.28
N ARG A 109 16.87 -11.79 -9.77
CA ARG A 109 16.88 -10.90 -8.60
C ARG A 109 16.67 -9.47 -9.03
N VAL A 110 15.85 -8.77 -8.28
CA VAL A 110 15.51 -7.36 -8.46
C VAL A 110 16.08 -6.56 -7.32
N THR A 111 16.82 -5.52 -7.65
CA THR A 111 17.49 -4.62 -6.68
C THR A 111 17.11 -3.17 -6.94
N LEU A 112 16.96 -2.39 -5.89
CA LEU A 112 16.77 -0.94 -6.01
C LEU A 112 18.06 -0.26 -6.47
N THR A 113 17.92 0.68 -7.39
CA THR A 113 18.99 1.66 -7.67
C THR A 113 18.97 2.78 -6.60
N GLU A 114 19.97 3.66 -6.61
CA GLU A 114 19.92 4.88 -5.78
C GLU A 114 18.69 5.73 -6.09
N LYS A 115 18.35 5.87 -7.38
CA LYS A 115 17.12 6.53 -7.82
C LYS A 115 15.87 5.87 -7.27
N GLY A 116 15.84 4.53 -7.23
CA GLY A 116 14.74 3.77 -6.65
C GLY A 116 14.61 3.96 -5.13
N ARG A 117 15.74 4.03 -4.42
CA ARG A 117 15.76 4.29 -2.97
C ARG A 117 15.28 5.71 -2.65
N ALA A 118 15.75 6.70 -3.39
CA ALA A 118 15.31 8.09 -3.23
C ALA A 118 13.80 8.24 -3.47
N LEU A 119 13.27 7.53 -4.47
CA LEU A 119 11.82 7.51 -4.74
C LEU A 119 11.04 6.84 -3.61
N ASP A 120 11.49 5.71 -3.06
CA ASP A 120 10.85 5.05 -1.91
C ASP A 120 10.82 5.98 -0.69
N GLU A 121 11.92 6.66 -0.40
CA GLU A 121 12.00 7.62 0.71
C GLU A 121 11.02 8.79 0.54
N GLN A 122 10.97 9.38 -0.66
CA GLN A 122 10.01 10.44 -0.97
C GLN A 122 8.56 9.95 -0.81
N MET A 123 8.25 8.74 -1.26
CA MET A 123 6.93 8.14 -1.10
C MET A 123 6.56 7.90 0.35
N ARG A 124 7.50 7.38 1.16
CA ARG A 124 7.27 7.18 2.60
C ARG A 124 6.94 8.48 3.30
N LYS A 125 7.66 9.55 2.96
CA LYS A 125 7.37 10.90 3.47
C LYS A 125 5.96 11.34 3.10
N THR A 126 5.58 11.21 1.83
CA THR A 126 4.21 11.57 1.37
C THR A 126 3.15 10.75 2.09
N ILE A 127 3.35 9.43 2.23
CA ILE A 127 2.41 8.54 2.93
C ILE A 127 2.28 8.97 4.40
N TYR A 128 3.39 9.24 5.07
CA TYR A 128 3.39 9.69 6.46
C TYR A 128 2.64 11.02 6.64
N GLU A 129 2.88 11.99 5.77
CA GLU A 129 2.19 13.28 5.82
C GLU A 129 0.68 13.14 5.60
N GLU A 130 0.25 12.27 4.68
CA GLU A 130 -1.17 11.99 4.44
C GLU A 130 -1.80 11.22 5.61
N ASP A 131 -1.06 10.31 6.23
CA ASP A 131 -1.50 9.59 7.43
C ASP A 131 -1.72 10.55 8.60
N GLU A 132 -0.80 11.50 8.83
CA GLU A 132 -0.96 12.54 9.85
C GLU A 132 -2.19 13.41 9.59
N VAL A 133 -2.47 13.77 8.33
CA VAL A 133 -3.68 14.50 7.97
C VAL A 133 -4.93 13.66 8.27
N ALA A 134 -4.93 12.40 7.89
CA ALA A 134 -6.07 11.50 8.11
C ALA A 134 -6.36 11.28 9.61
N MET A 135 -5.30 11.26 10.43
CA MET A 135 -5.40 11.01 11.88
C MET A 135 -5.50 12.29 12.72
N SER A 136 -5.56 13.48 12.10
CA SER A 136 -5.46 14.76 12.81
C SER A 136 -6.59 15.03 13.81
N ASN A 137 -7.75 14.40 13.66
CA ASN A 137 -8.88 14.53 14.55
C ASN A 137 -8.94 13.46 15.65
N LEU A 138 -7.95 12.56 15.71
CA LEU A 138 -7.86 11.53 16.72
C LEU A 138 -6.87 11.95 17.82
N THR A 139 -7.21 11.66 19.05
CA THR A 139 -6.28 11.71 20.19
C THR A 139 -5.26 10.56 20.08
N ASP A 140 -4.14 10.66 20.77
CA ASP A 140 -3.12 9.61 20.79
C ASP A 140 -3.67 8.25 21.23
N SER A 141 -4.53 8.23 22.25
CA SER A 141 -5.19 6.99 22.73
C SER A 141 -6.15 6.39 21.69
N GLU A 142 -6.85 7.22 20.90
CA GLU A 142 -7.70 6.75 19.81
C GLU A 142 -6.88 6.20 18.65
N ARG A 143 -5.74 6.85 18.31
CA ARG A 143 -4.79 6.34 17.30
C ARG A 143 -4.24 4.98 17.70
N GLU A 144 -3.77 4.82 18.94
CA GLU A 144 -3.28 3.53 19.45
C GLU A 144 -4.37 2.46 19.41
N THR A 145 -5.59 2.80 19.80
CA THR A 145 -6.74 1.89 19.77
C THR A 145 -7.06 1.46 18.34
N LEU A 146 -7.09 2.40 17.39
CA LEU A 146 -7.32 2.12 15.97
C LEU A 146 -6.28 1.17 15.41
N VAL A 147 -4.98 1.44 15.63
CA VAL A 147 -3.87 0.58 15.19
C VAL A 147 -4.02 -0.83 15.77
N ARG A 148 -4.33 -0.95 17.05
CA ARG A 148 -4.53 -2.23 17.74
C ARG A 148 -5.70 -3.02 17.13
N LEU A 149 -6.84 -2.37 16.86
CA LEU A 149 -8.02 -3.01 16.29
C LEU A 149 -7.79 -3.43 14.84
N LEU A 150 -7.23 -2.56 14.00
CA LEU A 150 -6.88 -2.89 12.62
C LEU A 150 -5.85 -4.02 12.54
N SER A 151 -4.89 -4.06 13.48
CA SER A 151 -3.90 -5.14 13.56
C SER A 151 -4.55 -6.48 13.88
N LYS A 152 -5.56 -6.54 14.76
CA LYS A 152 -6.32 -7.75 15.03
C LYS A 152 -7.06 -8.23 13.77
N VAL A 153 -7.78 -7.35 13.08
CA VAL A 153 -8.49 -7.68 11.83
C VAL A 153 -7.52 -8.23 10.78
N ARG A 154 -6.38 -7.55 10.57
CA ARG A 154 -5.35 -8.01 9.64
C ARG A 154 -4.82 -9.40 9.99
N ASN A 155 -4.52 -9.66 11.26
CA ASN A 155 -3.96 -10.94 11.70
C ASN A 155 -4.96 -12.08 11.48
N THR A 156 -6.24 -11.89 11.79
CA THR A 156 -7.30 -12.86 11.50
C THR A 156 -7.34 -13.23 10.02
N LEU A 157 -7.27 -12.23 9.12
CA LEU A 157 -7.25 -12.48 7.68
C LEU A 157 -5.99 -13.23 7.22
N LEU A 158 -4.84 -12.96 7.85
CA LEU A 158 -3.59 -13.66 7.52
C LEU A 158 -3.63 -15.12 7.97
N GLU A 159 -4.25 -15.42 9.11
CA GLU A 159 -4.42 -16.77 9.64
C GLU A 159 -5.37 -17.58 8.76
N SER A 160 -6.55 -17.04 8.43
CA SER A 160 -7.52 -17.69 7.54
C SER A 160 -6.91 -18.03 6.17
N ASN A 161 -6.12 -17.14 5.60
CA ASN A 161 -5.44 -17.37 4.33
C ASN A 161 -4.35 -18.46 4.40
N LYS A 162 -3.79 -18.77 5.58
CA LYS A 162 -2.84 -19.88 5.75
C LYS A 162 -3.57 -21.22 5.77
N GLU A 163 -4.66 -21.30 6.49
CA GLU A 163 -5.47 -22.51 6.58
C GLU A 163 -6.00 -22.95 5.20
N GLU A 164 -6.44 -22.00 4.35
CA GLU A 164 -6.87 -22.32 2.99
C GLU A 164 -5.72 -22.83 2.09
N ARG A 165 -4.47 -22.44 2.33
CA ARG A 165 -3.32 -22.89 1.53
C ARG A 165 -2.81 -24.27 1.92
N ASP A 166 -3.02 -24.68 3.15
CA ASP A 166 -2.60 -25.98 3.64
C ASP A 166 -3.61 -27.10 3.26
N PHE A 167 -4.76 -26.73 2.67
CA PHE A 167 -5.79 -27.66 2.16
C PHE A 167 -5.67 -27.97 0.66
N PHE A 168 -4.74 -27.36 -0.08
CA PHE A 168 -4.49 -27.60 -1.51
C PHE A 168 -3.01 -27.93 -1.77
#